data_a6ae98539450b7419ac52b09e3f5e378
#
_entry.id   a6ae98539450b7419ac52b09e3f5e378
#
_cell.length_a   1.000
_cell.length_b   1.000
_cell.length_c   1.000
_cell.angle_alpha   90.00
_cell.angle_beta   90.00
_cell.angle_gamma   90.00
#
_symmetry.space_group_name_H-M   'P 1'
#
loop_
_entity.id
_entity.type
_entity.pdbx_description
1 polymer ?
#
loop_
_entity_poly.entity_id
_entity_poly.type
_entity_poly.pdbx_seq_one_letter_code
_entity_poly.pdbx_strand_id
1 'polypeptide(L)'
;VLEPNEIDRIYASGGKVYAETKNGAFLLRLRLYEAEQRLANSSFVRISNSEIINLKKVRGFDLSFTGTICVSLSNGTVTYVSRRYVAKIKQLLGL
;
A
#
# COMPACT_ATOMS: atom_id res chain seq x y z
N VAL A 1 5.09 -19.64 1.31
CA VAL A 1 5.13 -18.57 2.32
C VAL A 1 5.74 -17.32 1.73
N LEU A 2 5.02 -16.19 1.82
CA LEU A 2 5.51 -14.93 1.30
C LEU A 2 6.30 -14.18 2.37
N GLU A 3 7.47 -13.70 1.99
CA GLU A 3 8.24 -12.81 2.84
C GLU A 3 7.75 -11.37 2.61
N PRO A 4 7.71 -10.52 3.64
CA PRO A 4 7.25 -9.14 3.46
C PRO A 4 7.99 -8.38 2.36
N ASN A 5 9.29 -8.63 2.18
CA ASN A 5 10.06 -7.92 1.16
C ASN A 5 9.70 -8.34 -0.27
N GLU A 6 8.91 -9.39 -0.43
CA GLU A 6 8.42 -9.83 -1.74
C GLU A 6 7.10 -9.15 -2.11
N ILE A 7 6.45 -8.49 -1.15
CA ILE A 7 5.12 -7.92 -1.34
C ILE A 7 5.24 -6.45 -1.74
N ASP A 8 4.60 -6.10 -2.85
CA ASP A 8 4.55 -4.71 -3.33
C ASP A 8 3.42 -3.95 -2.66
N ARG A 9 2.26 -4.57 -2.54
CA ARG A 9 1.11 -4.00 -1.86
C ARG A 9 0.14 -5.11 -1.44
N ILE A 10 -0.73 -4.78 -0.49
CA ILE A 10 -1.81 -5.66 -0.05
C ILE A 10 -3.11 -4.89 -0.26
N TYR A 11 -4.08 -5.53 -0.90
CA TYR A 11 -5.33 -4.84 -1.23
C TYR A 11 -6.54 -5.75 -1.07
N ALA A 12 -7.69 -5.14 -0.81
CA ALA A 12 -8.97 -5.83 -0.71
C ALA A 12 -9.75 -5.64 -2.00
N SER A 13 -10.34 -6.73 -2.49
CA SER A 13 -11.17 -6.70 -3.68
C SER A 13 -12.17 -7.84 -3.61
N GLY A 14 -13.46 -7.53 -3.84
CA GLY A 14 -14.50 -8.55 -3.85
C GLY A 14 -14.64 -9.30 -2.53
N GLY A 15 -14.37 -8.63 -1.41
CA GLY A 15 -14.47 -9.25 -0.10
C GLY A 15 -13.28 -10.11 0.29
N LYS A 16 -12.23 -10.11 -0.53
CA LYS A 16 -11.03 -10.90 -0.30
C LYS A 16 -9.82 -9.98 -0.25
N VAL A 17 -8.73 -10.48 0.35
CA VAL A 17 -7.48 -9.72 0.50
C VAL A 17 -6.38 -10.43 -0.27
N TYR A 18 -5.59 -9.64 -1.00
CA TYR A 18 -4.53 -10.16 -1.86
C TYR A 18 -3.21 -9.47 -1.56
N ALA A 19 -2.12 -10.23 -1.70
CA ALA A 19 -0.77 -9.68 -1.70
C ALA A 19 -0.27 -9.67 -3.14
N GLU A 20 0.11 -8.50 -3.64
CA GLU A 20 0.66 -8.35 -4.98
C GLU A 20 2.18 -8.46 -4.92
N THR A 21 2.73 -9.36 -5.73
CA THR A 21 4.17 -9.61 -5.83
C THR A 21 4.58 -9.59 -7.29
N LYS A 22 5.88 -9.69 -7.57
CA LYS A 22 6.37 -9.79 -8.94
C LYS A 22 5.84 -11.03 -9.66
N ASN A 23 5.39 -12.02 -8.91
CA ASN A 23 4.86 -13.27 -9.47
C ASN A 23 3.33 -13.30 -9.51
N GLY A 24 2.69 -12.16 -9.31
CA GLY A 24 1.24 -12.05 -9.35
C GLY A 24 0.62 -11.79 -7.98
N ALA A 25 -0.69 -11.91 -7.92
CA ALA A 25 -1.45 -11.65 -6.70
C ALA A 25 -1.78 -12.98 -6.02
N PHE A 26 -1.56 -13.04 -4.72
CA PHE A 26 -1.82 -14.23 -3.91
C PHE A 26 -2.89 -13.93 -2.88
N LEU A 27 -3.86 -14.83 -2.75
CA LEU A 27 -4.94 -14.68 -1.77
C LEU A 27 -4.40 -14.85 -0.36
N LEU A 28 -4.73 -13.89 0.50
CA LEU A 28 -4.42 -13.96 1.92
C LEU A 28 -5.68 -14.30 2.70
N ARG A 29 -5.56 -15.17 3.69
CA ARG A 29 -6.70 -15.59 4.51
C ARG A 29 -6.77 -14.79 5.79
N LEU A 30 -6.86 -13.45 5.62
CA LEU A 30 -6.97 -12.52 6.74
C LEU A 30 -7.65 -11.25 6.26
N ARG A 31 -8.06 -10.42 7.21
CA ARG A 31 -8.64 -9.12 6.93
C ARG A 31 -7.52 -8.10 6.74
N LEU A 32 -7.84 -7.01 6.02
CA LEU A 32 -6.84 -5.98 5.74
C LEU A 32 -6.30 -5.35 7.03
N TYR A 33 -7.17 -5.10 8.04
CA TYR A 33 -6.71 -4.53 9.30
C TYR A 33 -5.76 -5.48 10.04
N GLU A 34 -5.95 -6.79 9.87
CA GLU A 34 -5.03 -7.77 10.48
C GLU A 34 -3.66 -7.71 9.82
N ALA A 35 -3.63 -7.56 8.49
CA ALA A 35 -2.37 -7.39 7.77
C ALA A 35 -1.67 -6.11 8.23
N GLU A 36 -2.42 -5.03 8.38
CA GLU A 36 -1.88 -3.76 8.85
C GLU A 36 -1.25 -3.91 10.24
N GLN A 37 -1.91 -4.61 11.14
CA GLN A 37 -1.39 -4.82 12.49
C GLN A 37 -0.12 -5.66 12.49
N ARG A 38 -0.10 -6.72 11.69
CA ARG A 38 1.08 -7.60 11.62
C ARG A 38 2.29 -6.91 11.02
N LEU A 39 2.07 -5.90 10.18
CA LEU A 39 3.13 -5.18 9.49
C LEU A 39 3.36 -3.78 10.07
N ALA A 40 2.84 -3.50 11.27
CA ALA A 40 2.82 -2.16 11.85
C ALA A 40 4.20 -1.54 12.04
N ASN A 41 5.21 -2.35 12.34
CA ASN A 41 6.56 -1.84 12.58
C ASN A 41 7.49 -2.12 11.40
N SER A 42 6.92 -2.20 10.20
CA SER A 42 7.66 -2.48 8.99
C SER A 42 7.52 -1.32 8.01
N SER A 43 7.93 -1.53 6.76
CA SER A 43 7.87 -0.52 5.71
C SER A 43 6.46 -0.38 5.10
N PHE A 44 5.47 -1.08 5.60
CA PHE A 44 4.11 -1.02 5.03
C PHE A 44 3.31 0.11 5.65
N VAL A 45 2.50 0.77 4.82
CA VAL A 45 1.64 1.88 5.28
C VAL A 45 0.28 1.80 4.60
N ARG A 46 -0.77 2.08 5.38
CA ARG A 46 -2.15 2.13 4.87
C ARG A 46 -2.35 3.40 4.06
N ILE A 47 -2.91 3.30 2.87
CA ILE A 47 -3.19 4.46 2.01
C ILE A 47 -4.66 4.62 1.68
N SER A 48 -5.49 3.61 1.98
CA SER A 48 -6.93 3.70 1.79
C SER A 48 -7.61 2.63 2.63
N ASN A 49 -8.94 2.62 2.61
CA ASN A 49 -9.70 1.57 3.29
C ASN A 49 -9.44 0.19 2.70
N SER A 50 -8.95 0.14 1.47
CA SER A 50 -8.78 -1.12 0.74
C SER A 50 -7.33 -1.42 0.38
N GLU A 51 -6.35 -0.62 0.82
CA GLU A 51 -5.00 -0.81 0.32
C GLU A 51 -3.90 -0.42 1.32
N ILE A 52 -2.86 -1.27 1.34
CA ILE A 52 -1.62 -1.05 2.08
C ILE A 52 -0.49 -1.17 1.07
N ILE A 53 0.48 -0.25 1.10
CA ILE A 53 1.62 -0.31 0.19
C ILE A 53 2.91 -0.54 0.96
N ASN A 54 3.88 -1.15 0.28
CA ASN A 54 5.22 -1.31 0.81
C ASN A 54 6.06 -0.10 0.38
N LEU A 55 6.46 0.74 1.33
CA LEU A 55 7.24 1.95 1.02
C LEU A 55 8.54 1.63 0.32
N LYS A 56 9.14 0.47 0.57
CA LYS A 56 10.38 0.04 -0.09
C LYS A 56 10.19 -0.24 -1.57
N LYS A 57 8.94 -0.40 -2.01
CA LYS A 57 8.62 -0.68 -3.41
C LYS A 57 8.07 0.54 -4.13
N VAL A 58 8.02 1.69 -3.47
CA VAL A 58 7.53 2.92 -4.07
C VAL A 58 8.63 3.54 -4.91
N ARG A 59 8.30 3.85 -6.18
CA ARG A 59 9.17 4.59 -7.07
C ARG A 59 9.07 6.08 -6.81
N GLY A 60 7.85 6.56 -6.52
CA GLY A 60 7.65 7.97 -6.26
C GLY A 60 6.23 8.31 -5.85
N PHE A 61 6.11 9.48 -5.25
CA PHE A 61 4.84 10.08 -4.88
C PHE A 61 4.65 11.34 -5.72
N ASP A 62 3.50 11.47 -6.37
CA ASP A 62 3.18 12.65 -7.16
C ASP A 62 2.18 13.48 -6.39
N LEU A 63 2.61 14.68 -5.99
CA LEU A 63 1.81 15.61 -5.19
C LEU A 63 1.29 16.77 -6.03
N SER A 64 1.40 16.70 -7.37
CA SER A 64 1.03 17.81 -8.24
C SER A 64 -0.46 18.02 -8.35
N PHE A 65 -1.29 17.05 -7.95
CA PHE A 65 -2.74 17.20 -7.99
C PHE A 65 -3.26 17.69 -6.65
N THR A 66 -4.11 18.71 -6.69
CA THR A 66 -4.69 19.28 -5.48
C THR A 66 -5.48 18.25 -4.69
N GLY A 67 -5.07 18.03 -3.43
CA GLY A 67 -5.78 17.13 -2.52
C GLY A 67 -5.61 15.65 -2.81
N THR A 68 -4.76 15.29 -3.79
CA THR A 68 -4.57 13.90 -4.20
C THR A 68 -3.08 13.57 -4.23
N ILE A 69 -2.74 12.40 -3.73
CA ILE A 69 -1.39 11.86 -3.83
C ILE A 69 -1.43 10.60 -4.69
N CYS A 70 -0.69 10.61 -5.79
CA CYS A 70 -0.55 9.46 -6.66
C CYS A 70 0.73 8.72 -6.30
N VAL A 71 0.65 7.40 -6.22
CA VAL A 71 1.78 6.56 -5.82
C VAL A 71 2.13 5.63 -6.98
N SER A 72 3.39 5.66 -7.39
CA SER A 72 3.91 4.72 -8.40
C SER A 72 4.78 3.69 -7.72
N LEU A 73 4.46 2.42 -7.91
CA LEU A 73 5.25 1.32 -7.40
C LEU A 73 6.27 0.87 -8.46
N SER A 74 7.35 0.26 -8.01
CA SER A 74 8.42 -0.18 -8.90
C SER A 74 7.97 -1.25 -9.90
N ASN A 75 6.88 -1.96 -9.60
CA ASN A 75 6.32 -2.96 -10.51
C ASN A 75 5.42 -2.35 -11.60
N GLY A 76 5.27 -1.02 -11.63
CA GLY A 76 4.45 -0.34 -12.62
C GLY A 76 3.03 -0.04 -12.15
N THR A 77 2.62 -0.56 -11.01
CA THR A 77 1.29 -0.26 -10.45
C THR A 77 1.23 1.20 -10.03
N VAL A 78 0.13 1.86 -10.39
CA VAL A 78 -0.15 3.23 -9.96
C VAL A 78 -1.41 3.19 -9.11
N THR A 79 -1.35 3.82 -7.94
CA THR A 79 -2.48 3.86 -7.02
C THR A 79 -2.56 5.24 -6.37
N TYR A 80 -3.60 5.46 -5.58
CA TYR A 80 -3.87 6.78 -5.00
C TYR A 80 -4.11 6.68 -3.51
N VAL A 81 -3.58 7.66 -2.78
CA VAL A 81 -3.84 7.79 -1.35
C VAL A 81 -5.23 8.41 -1.21
N SER A 82 -6.11 7.76 -0.47
CA SER A 82 -7.45 8.33 -0.24
C SER A 82 -7.32 9.57 0.65
N ARG A 83 -8.27 10.49 0.49
CA ARG A 83 -8.25 11.78 1.18
C ARG A 83 -8.03 11.62 2.69
N ARG A 84 -8.63 10.61 3.27
CA ARG A 84 -8.54 10.32 4.70
C ARG A 84 -7.11 10.07 5.18
N TYR A 85 -6.26 9.55 4.30
CA TYR A 85 -4.88 9.17 4.65
C TYR A 85 -3.83 10.16 4.16
N VAL A 86 -4.23 11.22 3.45
CA VAL A 86 -3.29 12.16 2.85
C VAL A 86 -2.40 12.84 3.91
N ALA A 87 -3.00 13.32 5.01
CA ALA A 87 -2.24 14.01 6.05
C ALA A 87 -1.17 13.11 6.66
N LYS A 88 -1.51 11.84 6.91
CA LYS A 88 -0.58 10.88 7.47
C LYS A 88 0.59 10.60 6.51
N ILE A 89 0.28 10.46 5.22
CA ILE A 89 1.34 10.21 4.23
C ILE A 89 2.24 11.43 4.09
N LYS A 90 1.68 12.64 4.07
CA LYS A 90 2.49 13.86 4.04
C LYS A 90 3.42 13.92 5.24
N GLN A 91 2.92 13.56 6.42
CA GLN A 91 3.74 13.55 7.64
C GLN A 91 4.90 12.56 7.50
N LEU A 92 4.63 11.36 6.97
CA LEU A 92 5.68 10.37 6.74
C LEU A 92 6.74 10.85 5.75
N LEU A 93 6.33 11.65 4.76
CA LEU A 93 7.24 12.20 3.75
C LEU A 93 7.96 13.46 4.23
N GLY A 94 7.66 13.96 5.42
CA GLY A 94 8.27 15.17 5.95
C GLY A 94 7.72 16.45 5.36
N LEU A 95 6.49 16.40 4.88
CA LEU A 95 5.85 17.56 4.24
C LEU A 95 4.89 18.28 5.17
#